data_e8433dfcf965a7fc009c170967f83db9
#
_entry.id   e8433dfcf965a7fc009c170967f83db9
#
_cell.length_a   1.000
_cell.length_b   1.000
_cell.length_c   1.000
_cell.angle_alpha   90.00
_cell.angle_beta   90.00
_cell.angle_gamma   90.00
#
_symmetry.space_group_name_H-M   'P 1'
#
loop_
_entity.id
_entity.type
_entity.pdbx_description
1 polymer ?
#
loop_
_entity_poly.entity_id
_entity_poly.type
_entity_poly.pdbx_seq_one_letter_code
_entity_poly.pdbx_strand_id
1 'polypeptide(L)'
;ALLQSIWDSTDGETYLPFRETGYDDVLEPFDMFYLTSMMDAQVTTLSADRAVRTGNVPVVNGSAYHPFGVDVVEGPIEGSSAAYFDGDFPPLPTGNTNGPMWHHSLAHNLVLEVPEAKMMAYGYLLSGVLVDYCDPKCTFEGDW
;
A
#
# COMPACT_ATOMS: atom_id res chain seq x y z
N ALA A 1 10.98 20.19 -14.96
CA ALA A 1 11.21 20.99 -13.75
C ALA A 1 10.02 21.90 -13.41
N LEU A 2 9.50 22.67 -14.36
CA LEU A 2 8.40 23.62 -14.09
C LEU A 2 7.08 22.90 -13.74
N LEU A 3 6.75 21.81 -14.45
CA LEU A 3 5.56 21.02 -14.16
C LEU A 3 5.64 20.37 -12.78
N GLN A 4 6.81 19.84 -12.40
CA GLN A 4 7.02 19.25 -11.08
C GLN A 4 6.75 20.26 -9.96
N SER A 5 7.26 21.47 -10.06
CA SER A 5 7.05 22.51 -9.03
C SER A 5 5.58 22.96 -8.87
N ILE A 6 4.75 22.77 -9.90
CA ILE A 6 3.31 23.00 -9.82
C ILE A 6 2.60 21.83 -9.11
N TRP A 7 3.06 20.61 -9.35
CA TRP A 7 2.48 19.40 -8.75
C TRP A 7 2.90 19.19 -7.29
N ASP A 8 4.13 19.58 -6.92
CA ASP A 8 4.70 19.33 -5.59
C ASP A 8 3.82 19.89 -4.46
N SER A 9 3.14 21.00 -4.68
CA SER A 9 2.23 21.60 -3.70
C SER A 9 0.90 20.86 -3.53
N THR A 10 0.56 19.96 -4.44
CA THR A 10 -0.68 19.17 -4.43
C THR A 10 -0.43 17.68 -4.31
N ASP A 11 0.84 17.27 -4.37
CA ASP A 11 1.26 15.88 -4.23
C ASP A 11 1.33 15.53 -2.74
N GLY A 12 0.51 14.57 -2.32
CA GLY A 12 0.51 14.07 -0.94
C GLY A 12 1.88 13.60 -0.47
N GLU A 13 2.72 13.06 -1.35
CA GLU A 13 4.07 12.60 -1.01
C GLU A 13 4.96 13.74 -0.49
N THR A 14 4.74 14.98 -0.91
CA THR A 14 5.48 16.15 -0.44
C THR A 14 5.33 16.37 1.06
N TYR A 15 4.22 15.98 1.65
CA TYR A 15 3.89 16.20 3.06
C TYR A 15 4.21 14.99 3.95
N LEU A 16 4.52 13.84 3.39
CA LEU A 16 4.82 12.62 4.15
C LEU A 16 5.98 12.75 5.15
N PRO A 17 7.06 13.51 4.88
CA PRO A 17 8.12 13.72 5.87
C PRO A 17 7.63 14.43 7.14
N PHE A 18 6.51 15.14 7.06
CA PHE A 18 5.94 15.91 8.17
C PHE A 18 4.83 15.17 8.92
N ARG A 19 4.58 13.89 8.60
CA ARG A 19 3.50 13.14 9.23
C ARG A 19 3.58 13.07 10.75
N GLU A 20 4.80 13.02 11.31
CA GLU A 20 5.03 12.94 12.77
C GLU A 20 5.04 14.29 13.45
N THR A 21 5.46 15.33 12.76
CA THR A 21 5.71 16.65 13.34
C THR A 21 4.66 17.69 12.96
N GLY A 22 3.86 17.40 11.94
CA GLY A 22 3.05 18.42 11.28
C GLY A 22 3.88 19.36 10.41
N TYR A 23 3.24 20.29 9.77
CA TYR A 23 3.86 21.30 8.93
C TYR A 23 3.22 22.68 9.19
N ASP A 24 3.94 23.53 9.93
CA ASP A 24 3.47 24.83 10.38
C ASP A 24 2.03 24.74 10.98
N ASP A 25 1.19 25.74 10.74
CA ASP A 25 -0.23 25.73 11.15
C ASP A 25 -1.14 25.10 10.07
N VAL A 26 -0.56 24.40 9.08
CA VAL A 26 -1.28 23.92 7.89
C VAL A 26 -1.62 22.43 8.00
N LEU A 27 -0.75 21.63 8.61
CA LEU A 27 -0.89 20.19 8.70
C LEU A 27 -0.58 19.71 10.13
N GLU A 28 -1.59 19.18 10.80
CA GLU A 28 -1.39 18.48 12.06
C GLU A 28 -0.67 17.13 11.84
N PRO A 29 0.05 16.61 12.83
CA PRO A 29 0.57 15.25 12.78
C PRO A 29 -0.52 14.23 12.46
N PHE A 30 -0.21 13.23 11.65
CA PHE A 30 -1.18 12.23 11.22
C PHE A 30 -0.56 10.85 11.07
N ASP A 31 -1.38 9.83 11.28
CA ASP A 31 -1.04 8.46 10.95
C ASP A 31 -1.56 8.07 9.58
N MET A 32 -0.82 7.17 8.93
CA MET A 32 -1.18 6.69 7.60
C MET A 32 -1.07 5.17 7.52
N PHE A 33 -1.99 4.59 6.80
CA PHE A 33 -1.97 3.18 6.47
C PHE A 33 -1.87 2.99 4.97
N TYR A 34 -0.81 2.30 4.54
CA TYR A 34 -0.63 1.89 3.16
C TYR A 34 -0.94 0.42 2.98
N LEU A 35 -1.90 0.14 2.13
CA LEU A 35 -2.23 -1.20 1.70
C LEU A 35 -2.07 -1.25 0.18
N THR A 36 -1.16 -2.08 -0.29
CA THR A 36 -0.83 -2.13 -1.72
C THR A 36 -0.66 -3.54 -2.22
N SER A 37 -0.89 -3.74 -3.50
CA SER A 37 -0.65 -4.99 -4.21
C SER A 37 0.55 -4.86 -5.15
N MET A 38 1.38 -5.90 -5.18
CA MET A 38 2.58 -5.95 -6.03
C MET A 38 2.27 -5.86 -7.53
N MET A 39 1.08 -6.25 -7.96
CA MET A 39 0.69 -6.35 -9.37
C MET A 39 -0.37 -5.31 -9.77
N ASP A 40 -0.55 -4.25 -8.97
CA ASP A 40 -1.45 -3.18 -9.35
C ASP A 40 -0.91 -2.40 -10.55
N ALA A 41 -1.62 -2.47 -11.67
CA ALA A 41 -1.25 -1.78 -12.90
C ALA A 41 -1.75 -0.32 -12.96
N GLN A 42 -2.65 0.07 -12.05
CA GLN A 42 -3.20 1.43 -11.99
C GLN A 42 -2.43 2.30 -11.00
N VAL A 43 -2.12 1.73 -9.82
CA VAL A 43 -1.28 2.38 -8.81
C VAL A 43 -0.05 1.51 -8.59
N THR A 44 1.04 1.86 -9.22
CA THR A 44 2.22 1.00 -9.24
C THR A 44 2.83 0.85 -7.85
N THR A 45 3.35 -0.34 -7.55
CA THR A 45 4.10 -0.64 -6.32
C THR A 45 5.21 0.39 -6.07
N LEU A 46 5.81 0.94 -7.12
CA LEU A 46 6.84 1.97 -7.01
C LEU A 46 6.34 3.24 -6.33
N SER A 47 5.09 3.66 -6.59
CA SER A 47 4.48 4.80 -5.87
C SER A 47 4.34 4.51 -4.38
N ALA A 48 3.85 3.32 -4.03
CA ALA A 48 3.74 2.90 -2.64
C ALA A 48 5.11 2.84 -1.95
N ASP A 49 6.13 2.29 -2.62
CA ASP A 49 7.51 2.24 -2.10
C ASP A 49 8.07 3.63 -1.82
N ARG A 50 7.83 4.58 -2.72
CA ARG A 50 8.24 5.97 -2.52
C ARG A 50 7.53 6.59 -1.31
N ALA A 51 6.23 6.45 -1.23
CA ALA A 51 5.44 6.98 -0.13
C ALA A 51 5.87 6.39 1.22
N VAL A 52 5.99 5.07 1.32
CA VAL A 52 6.41 4.36 2.53
C VAL A 52 7.81 4.79 2.97
N ARG A 53 8.77 4.92 2.06
CA ARG A 53 10.12 5.42 2.36
C ARG A 53 10.13 6.89 2.77
N THR A 54 9.42 7.73 2.04
CA THR A 54 9.38 9.17 2.29
C THR A 54 8.72 9.48 3.63
N GLY A 55 7.67 8.74 3.97
CA GLY A 55 6.98 8.84 5.25
C GLY A 55 7.66 8.09 6.39
N ASN A 56 8.75 7.35 6.14
CA ASN A 56 9.39 6.48 7.13
C ASN A 56 8.38 5.53 7.81
N VAL A 57 7.53 4.89 7.00
CA VAL A 57 6.42 4.05 7.48
C VAL A 57 6.91 2.61 7.60
N PRO A 58 6.83 1.96 8.77
CA PRO A 58 7.22 0.57 8.93
C PRO A 58 6.28 -0.38 8.18
N VAL A 59 6.83 -1.49 7.70
CA VAL A 59 6.09 -2.55 7.00
C VAL A 59 5.90 -3.73 7.92
N VAL A 60 4.68 -4.27 7.95
CA VAL A 60 4.39 -5.48 8.74
C VAL A 60 5.13 -6.70 8.17
N ASN A 61 5.66 -7.53 9.06
CA ASN A 61 6.52 -8.67 8.70
C ASN A 61 5.83 -9.71 7.80
N GLY A 62 4.53 -9.91 7.95
CA GLY A 62 3.75 -10.80 7.08
C GLY A 62 3.56 -10.31 5.64
N SER A 63 4.00 -9.09 5.31
CA SER A 63 3.97 -8.58 3.94
C SER A 63 4.67 -9.49 2.94
N ALA A 64 4.10 -9.63 1.76
CA ALA A 64 4.69 -10.42 0.68
C ALA A 64 5.99 -9.80 0.14
N TYR A 65 6.14 -8.50 0.31
CA TYR A 65 7.29 -7.73 -0.14
C TYR A 65 7.72 -6.70 0.91
N HIS A 66 9.03 -6.53 1.06
CA HIS A 66 9.62 -5.54 1.95
C HIS A 66 10.52 -4.59 1.15
N PRO A 67 10.14 -3.30 1.01
CA PRO A 67 10.96 -2.32 0.30
C PRO A 67 12.34 -2.17 0.95
N PHE A 68 13.38 -2.06 0.15
CA PHE A 68 14.73 -1.87 0.66
C PHE A 68 14.85 -0.57 1.49
N GLY A 69 15.45 -0.68 2.67
CA GLY A 69 15.69 0.46 3.56
C GLY A 69 14.47 0.92 4.35
N VAL A 70 13.44 0.08 4.45
CA VAL A 70 12.26 0.31 5.29
C VAL A 70 12.31 -0.66 6.47
N ASP A 71 11.91 -0.21 7.64
CA ASP A 71 11.82 -1.05 8.83
C ASP A 71 10.71 -2.09 8.67
N VAL A 72 11.03 -3.33 9.01
CA VAL A 72 10.10 -4.46 9.04
C VAL A 72 9.81 -4.80 10.48
N VAL A 73 8.54 -4.79 10.87
CA VAL A 73 8.10 -4.90 12.26
C VAL A 73 7.04 -6.00 12.41
N GLU A 74 7.15 -6.77 13.48
CA GLU A 74 6.09 -7.71 13.85
C GLU A 74 4.83 -6.96 14.28
N GLY A 75 3.66 -7.43 13.81
CA GLY A 75 2.40 -6.87 14.25
C GLY A 75 2.03 -7.29 15.70
N PRO A 76 1.11 -6.58 16.35
CA PRO A 76 0.37 -5.41 15.87
C PRO A 76 1.21 -4.12 15.87
N ILE A 77 0.95 -3.22 14.93
CA ILE A 77 1.65 -1.92 14.80
C ILE A 77 0.65 -0.79 15.09
N GLU A 78 0.94 0.02 16.09
CA GLU A 78 0.19 1.25 16.38
C GLU A 78 0.68 2.39 15.49
N GLY A 79 -0.24 3.20 15.00
CA GLY A 79 0.06 4.35 14.17
C GLY A 79 0.41 3.98 12.73
N SER A 80 1.28 4.75 12.10
CA SER A 80 1.59 4.61 10.68
C SER A 80 2.20 3.26 10.34
N SER A 81 1.67 2.61 9.32
CA SER A 81 2.05 1.25 8.94
C SER A 81 1.72 0.93 7.48
N ALA A 82 2.39 -0.08 6.93
CA ALA A 82 2.14 -0.54 5.58
C ALA A 82 2.09 -2.08 5.49
N ALA A 83 1.31 -2.58 4.53
CA ALA A 83 1.28 -3.98 4.17
C ALA A 83 1.27 -4.16 2.64
N TYR A 84 2.05 -5.12 2.17
CA TYR A 84 2.18 -5.46 0.76
C TYR A 84 1.63 -6.84 0.49
N PHE A 85 0.74 -6.93 -0.47
CA PHE A 85 0.11 -8.16 -0.92
C PHE A 85 0.66 -8.59 -2.26
N ASP A 86 0.88 -9.89 -2.43
CA ASP A 86 1.18 -10.51 -3.71
C ASP A 86 0.09 -11.50 -4.08
N GLY A 87 -0.22 -11.61 -5.34
CA GLY A 87 -1.24 -12.52 -5.84
C GLY A 87 -0.69 -13.40 -6.94
N ASP A 88 -1.22 -14.61 -7.01
CA ASP A 88 -0.96 -15.53 -8.11
C ASP A 88 -1.79 -15.06 -9.32
N PHE A 89 -1.19 -14.18 -10.12
CA PHE A 89 -1.85 -13.70 -11.35
C PHE A 89 -1.54 -14.65 -12.49
N PRO A 90 -2.55 -15.08 -13.24
CA PRO A 90 -2.30 -15.86 -14.42
C PRO A 90 -1.42 -15.04 -15.39
N PRO A 91 -0.48 -15.71 -16.12
CA PRO A 91 0.32 -15.02 -17.10
C PRO A 91 -0.59 -14.32 -18.11
N LEU A 92 -0.27 -13.07 -18.42
CA LEU A 92 -0.99 -12.32 -19.45
C LEU A 92 -1.07 -13.17 -20.72
N PRO A 93 -2.26 -13.38 -21.32
CA PRO A 93 -2.38 -14.15 -22.54
C PRO A 93 -1.49 -13.52 -23.61
N THR A 94 -0.58 -14.31 -24.16
CA THR A 94 0.25 -13.91 -25.28
C THR A 94 -0.61 -13.88 -26.53
N GLY A 95 -1.18 -12.73 -26.87
CA GLY A 95 -1.99 -12.51 -28.04
C GLY A 95 -2.90 -11.32 -27.85
N ASN A 96 -3.34 -10.74 -28.97
CA ASN A 96 -4.28 -9.63 -29.00
C ASN A 96 -5.71 -10.15 -28.67
N THR A 97 -5.86 -10.69 -27.47
CA THR A 97 -7.16 -11.04 -26.95
C THR A 97 -7.72 -9.77 -26.34
N ASN A 98 -8.86 -9.31 -26.84
CA ASN A 98 -9.71 -8.35 -26.13
C ASN A 98 -10.24 -8.99 -24.83
N GLY A 99 -9.36 -9.72 -24.13
CA GLY A 99 -9.62 -10.24 -22.82
C GLY A 99 -9.84 -9.05 -21.87
N PRO A 100 -10.85 -9.12 -21.04
CA PRO A 100 -11.19 -8.00 -20.20
C PRO A 100 -10.02 -7.66 -19.27
N MET A 101 -9.80 -6.36 -19.02
CA MET A 101 -8.84 -5.82 -18.04
C MET A 101 -9.14 -6.24 -16.57
N TRP A 102 -9.92 -7.29 -16.37
CA TRP A 102 -10.41 -7.73 -15.07
C TRP A 102 -9.30 -8.25 -14.17
N HIS A 103 -8.26 -8.84 -14.75
CA HIS A 103 -7.16 -9.42 -13.96
C HIS A 103 -6.31 -8.38 -13.22
N HIS A 104 -6.29 -7.14 -13.72
CA HIS A 104 -5.64 -6.03 -13.02
C HIS A 104 -6.58 -5.39 -11.98
N SER A 105 -7.88 -5.64 -12.06
CA SER A 105 -8.86 -5.04 -11.16
C SER A 105 -8.81 -5.64 -9.76
N LEU A 106 -8.45 -6.92 -9.61
CA LEU A 106 -8.36 -7.56 -8.30
C LEU A 106 -7.22 -6.94 -7.46
N ALA A 107 -6.04 -6.80 -8.06
CA ALA A 107 -4.93 -6.14 -7.41
C ALA A 107 -5.28 -4.70 -7.00
N HIS A 108 -5.96 -3.97 -7.87
CA HIS A 108 -6.41 -2.61 -7.59
C HIS A 108 -7.54 -2.56 -6.55
N ASN A 109 -8.42 -3.54 -6.54
CA ASN A 109 -9.53 -3.63 -5.61
C ASN A 109 -9.21 -4.49 -4.37
N LEU A 110 -7.94 -4.64 -4.02
CA LEU A 110 -7.44 -5.50 -2.95
C LEU A 110 -8.31 -5.45 -1.67
N VAL A 111 -8.61 -4.25 -1.17
CA VAL A 111 -9.40 -4.06 0.06
C VAL A 111 -10.86 -4.53 -0.10
N LEU A 112 -11.37 -4.59 -1.33
CA LEU A 112 -12.75 -5.01 -1.58
C LEU A 112 -12.87 -6.52 -1.79
N GLU A 113 -11.81 -7.18 -2.24
CA GLU A 113 -11.86 -8.56 -2.70
C GLU A 113 -11.11 -9.53 -1.75
N VAL A 114 -9.98 -9.11 -1.17
CA VAL A 114 -9.14 -9.96 -0.32
C VAL A 114 -9.54 -9.83 1.15
N PRO A 115 -9.98 -10.93 1.82
CA PRO A 115 -10.48 -10.88 3.20
C PRO A 115 -9.45 -10.34 4.20
N GLU A 116 -8.19 -10.74 4.10
CA GLU A 116 -7.10 -10.32 4.99
C GLU A 116 -6.84 -8.81 4.84
N ALA A 117 -6.80 -8.31 3.61
CA ALA A 117 -6.65 -6.88 3.33
C ALA A 117 -7.83 -6.07 3.86
N LYS A 118 -9.04 -6.61 3.72
CA LYS A 118 -10.27 -6.02 4.27
C LYS A 118 -10.21 -5.94 5.80
N MET A 119 -9.82 -7.02 6.47
CA MET A 119 -9.69 -7.04 7.92
C MET A 119 -8.62 -6.07 8.42
N MET A 120 -7.48 -5.99 7.73
CA MET A 120 -6.43 -5.00 8.04
C MET A 120 -6.95 -3.58 7.92
N ALA A 121 -7.59 -3.25 6.79
CA ALA A 121 -8.09 -1.89 6.53
C ALA A 121 -9.17 -1.49 7.56
N TYR A 122 -10.16 -2.32 7.79
CA TYR A 122 -11.22 -2.02 8.76
C TYR A 122 -10.70 -1.97 10.19
N GLY A 123 -9.82 -2.91 10.57
CA GLY A 123 -9.19 -2.92 11.88
C GLY A 123 -8.42 -1.62 12.15
N TYR A 124 -7.60 -1.22 11.19
CA TYR A 124 -6.84 0.02 11.27
C TYR A 124 -7.74 1.26 11.36
N LEU A 125 -8.75 1.38 10.51
CA LEU A 125 -9.67 2.51 10.53
C LEU A 125 -10.45 2.64 11.85
N LEU A 126 -10.68 1.54 12.54
CA LEU A 126 -11.41 1.53 13.82
C LEU A 126 -10.52 1.77 15.04
N SER A 127 -9.26 1.38 14.99
CA SER A 127 -8.38 1.34 16.17
C SER A 127 -7.06 2.11 16.03
N GLY A 128 -6.68 2.50 14.80
CA GLY A 128 -5.34 3.03 14.54
C GLY A 128 -4.22 1.97 14.63
N VAL A 129 -4.59 0.68 14.70
CA VAL A 129 -3.65 -0.43 14.88
C VAL A 129 -3.73 -1.38 13.69
N LEU A 130 -2.59 -1.63 13.05
CA LEU A 130 -2.47 -2.67 12.03
C LEU A 130 -2.23 -4.02 12.71
N VAL A 131 -3.17 -4.92 12.57
CA VAL A 131 -3.02 -6.34 12.95
C VAL A 131 -2.62 -7.12 11.71
N ASP A 132 -1.57 -7.94 11.83
CA ASP A 132 -1.17 -8.85 10.77
C ASP A 132 -2.12 -10.04 10.69
N TYR A 133 -2.88 -10.14 9.63
CA TYR A 133 -3.78 -11.26 9.34
C TYR A 133 -3.21 -12.23 8.31
N CYS A 134 -1.97 -12.02 7.88
CA CYS A 134 -1.32 -12.86 6.88
C CYS A 134 -0.65 -14.07 7.53
N ASP A 135 -0.91 -15.28 7.03
CA ASP A 135 -0.28 -16.51 7.52
C ASP A 135 0.12 -17.42 6.33
N PRO A 136 1.40 -17.62 6.07
CA PRO A 136 2.58 -16.95 6.65
C PRO A 136 2.93 -15.61 5.98
N LYS A 137 2.27 -15.26 4.86
CA LYS A 137 2.50 -14.06 4.07
C LYS A 137 1.21 -13.53 3.48
N CYS A 138 1.18 -12.25 3.22
CA CYS A 138 0.10 -11.56 2.52
C CYS A 138 0.04 -11.96 1.03
N THR A 139 -0.36 -13.19 0.77
CA THR A 139 -0.60 -13.70 -0.58
C THR A 139 -2.08 -14.01 -0.73
N PHE A 140 -2.60 -13.83 -1.93
CA PHE A 140 -3.97 -14.21 -2.25
C PHE A 140 -4.04 -15.00 -3.55
N GLU A 141 -4.92 -16.00 -3.57
CA GLU A 141 -5.23 -16.76 -4.78
C GLU A 141 -6.51 -16.19 -5.36
N GLY A 142 -6.51 -15.87 -6.64
CA GLY A 142 -7.70 -15.44 -7.35
C GLY A 142 -8.30 -16.61 -8.12
N ASP A 143 -9.59 -16.88 -7.93
CA ASP A 143 -10.35 -17.68 -8.87
C ASP A 143 -10.64 -16.83 -10.11
N TRP A 144 -9.89 -17.09 -11.18
CA TRP A 144 -9.93 -16.34 -12.46
C TRP A 144 -10.89 -16.96 -13.46
#